data_a3fd0dcfd68d56f02e949cee8282aab4
#
_entry.id   a3fd0dcfd68d56f02e949cee8282aab4
#
_cell.length_a   1.000
_cell.length_b   1.000
_cell.length_c   1.000
_cell.angle_alpha   90.00
_cell.angle_beta   90.00
_cell.angle_gamma   90.00
#
_symmetry.space_group_name_H-M   'P 1'
#
loop_
_entity.id
_entity.type
_entity.pdbx_description
1 polymer ?
#
loop_
_entity_poly.entity_id
_entity_poly.type
_entity_poly.pdbx_seq_one_letter_code
_entity_poly.pdbx_strand_id
1 'polypeptide(L)'
;MHPLIESWLTRWSRNYAFLRRAVDAVGRELARKPYETLLQPEELSFTQFVDGQPIDFEVEIIRVDTDGRIWARVEARSELPTPLMLRPTLVFTKHRDGMAYVQY
;
A
#
# COMPACT_ATOMS: atom_id res chain seq x y z
N MET A 1 -15.90 22.67 19.49
CA MET A 1 -14.85 22.60 18.43
C MET A 1 -15.20 23.57 17.31
N HIS A 2 -14.21 24.24 16.74
CA HIS A 2 -14.45 25.19 15.66
C HIS A 2 -14.87 24.44 14.38
N PRO A 3 -15.94 24.88 13.66
CA PRO A 3 -16.42 24.17 12.46
C PRO A 3 -15.37 23.96 11.37
N LEU A 4 -14.44 24.90 11.18
CA LEU A 4 -13.36 24.75 10.18
C LEU A 4 -12.40 23.62 10.54
N ILE A 5 -12.11 23.46 11.83
CA ILE A 5 -11.23 22.39 12.31
C ILE A 5 -11.91 21.04 12.09
N GLU A 6 -13.21 20.95 12.39
CA GLU A 6 -13.98 19.72 12.15
C GLU A 6 -13.98 19.36 10.66
N SER A 7 -14.16 20.35 9.79
CA SER A 7 -14.14 20.14 8.34
C SER A 7 -12.80 19.61 7.87
N TRP A 8 -11.69 20.16 8.36
CA TRP A 8 -10.35 19.70 7.98
C TRP A 8 -10.09 18.28 8.48
N LEU A 9 -10.43 17.99 9.74
CA LEU A 9 -10.23 16.65 10.31
C LEU A 9 -11.06 15.61 9.55
N THR A 10 -12.29 15.94 9.18
CA THR A 10 -13.12 15.05 8.38
C THR A 10 -12.52 14.80 7.02
N ARG A 11 -12.03 15.84 6.34
CA ARG A 11 -11.39 15.72 5.02
C ARG A 11 -10.14 14.87 5.10
N TRP A 12 -9.29 15.12 6.07
CA TRP A 12 -8.04 14.38 6.25
C TRP A 12 -8.31 12.90 6.57
N SER A 13 -9.32 12.63 7.38
CA SER A 13 -9.74 11.27 7.69
C SER A 13 -10.28 10.55 6.46
N ARG A 14 -11.03 11.25 5.60
CA ARG A 14 -11.48 10.69 4.32
C ARG A 14 -10.32 10.39 3.39
N ASN A 15 -9.33 11.29 3.33
CA ASN A 15 -8.13 11.08 2.53
C ASN A 15 -7.37 9.83 3.01
N TYR A 16 -7.22 9.69 4.32
CA TYR A 16 -6.58 8.51 4.89
C TYR A 16 -7.35 7.24 4.54
N ALA A 17 -8.67 7.24 4.71
CA ALA A 17 -9.50 6.09 4.38
C ALA A 17 -9.44 5.75 2.90
N PHE A 18 -9.42 6.75 2.03
CA PHE A 18 -9.26 6.57 0.59
C PHE A 18 -7.92 5.91 0.26
N LEU A 19 -6.83 6.44 0.80
CA LEU A 19 -5.49 5.87 0.58
C LEU A 19 -5.38 4.46 1.17
N ARG A 20 -6.02 4.21 2.31
CA ARG A 20 -6.04 2.88 2.93
C ARG A 20 -6.72 1.86 2.03
N ARG A 21 -7.87 2.20 1.46
CA ARG A 21 -8.57 1.33 0.51
C ARG A 21 -7.73 1.07 -0.74
N ALA A 22 -7.06 2.12 -1.25
CA ALA A 22 -6.20 2.00 -2.42
C ALA A 22 -5.02 1.07 -2.15
N VAL A 23 -4.35 1.22 -1.00
CA VAL A 23 -3.24 0.35 -0.60
C VAL A 23 -3.71 -1.09 -0.43
N ASP A 24 -4.87 -1.31 0.20
CA ASP A 24 -5.39 -2.65 0.39
C ASP A 24 -5.68 -3.33 -0.95
N ALA A 25 -6.31 -2.61 -1.88
CA ALA A 25 -6.62 -3.16 -3.21
C ALA A 25 -5.35 -3.50 -4.00
N VAL A 26 -4.40 -2.56 -4.05
CA VAL A 26 -3.13 -2.75 -4.77
C VAL A 26 -2.29 -3.84 -4.11
N GLY A 27 -2.21 -3.86 -2.79
CA GLY A 27 -1.46 -4.89 -2.07
C GLY A 27 -2.00 -6.28 -2.31
N ARG A 28 -3.31 -6.45 -2.32
CA ARG A 28 -3.93 -7.75 -2.62
C ARG A 28 -3.69 -8.17 -4.06
N GLU A 29 -3.72 -7.23 -4.99
CA GLU A 29 -3.43 -7.49 -6.39
C GLU A 29 -1.97 -7.91 -6.57
N LEU A 30 -1.03 -7.23 -5.93
CA LEU A 30 0.38 -7.59 -5.95
C LEU A 30 0.62 -8.96 -5.33
N ALA A 31 -0.08 -9.29 -4.25
CA ALA A 31 0.05 -10.59 -3.60
C ALA A 31 -0.38 -11.75 -4.49
N ARG A 32 -1.22 -11.49 -5.51
CA ARG A 32 -1.64 -12.50 -6.48
C ARG A 32 -0.65 -12.70 -7.61
N LYS A 33 0.34 -11.80 -7.79
CA LYS A 33 1.34 -11.95 -8.84
C LYS A 33 2.21 -13.16 -8.59
N PRO A 34 2.81 -13.74 -9.64
CA PRO A 34 3.73 -14.87 -9.48
C PRO A 34 4.89 -14.52 -8.55
N TYR A 35 5.36 -15.52 -7.83
CA TYR A 35 6.46 -15.35 -6.88
C TYR A 35 7.70 -14.69 -7.53
N GLU A 36 8.06 -15.13 -8.73
CA GLU A 36 9.23 -14.61 -9.44
C GLU A 36 9.11 -13.13 -9.78
N THR A 37 7.91 -12.65 -10.06
CA THR A 37 7.66 -11.24 -10.35
C THR A 37 8.01 -10.36 -9.15
N LEU A 38 7.73 -10.84 -7.95
CA LEU A 38 7.98 -10.09 -6.72
C LEU A 38 9.47 -10.03 -6.36
N LEU A 39 10.31 -10.82 -7.01
CA LEU A 39 11.77 -10.75 -6.84
C LEU A 39 12.43 -9.71 -7.75
N GLN A 40 11.64 -9.00 -8.57
CA GLN A 40 12.14 -8.01 -9.52
C GLN A 40 11.71 -6.60 -9.08
N PRO A 41 12.51 -5.93 -8.22
CA PRO A 41 12.12 -4.66 -7.59
C PRO A 41 11.78 -3.54 -8.56
N GLU A 42 12.39 -3.50 -9.74
CA GLU A 42 12.20 -2.40 -10.70
C GLU A 42 10.77 -2.32 -11.21
N GLU A 43 10.02 -3.42 -11.15
CA GLU A 43 8.65 -3.47 -11.64
C GLU A 43 7.61 -3.18 -10.56
N LEU A 44 8.07 -2.93 -9.32
CA LEU A 44 7.17 -2.89 -8.18
C LEU A 44 6.72 -1.49 -7.79
N SER A 45 7.40 -0.42 -8.25
CA SER A 45 6.97 0.95 -7.97
C SER A 45 6.27 1.52 -9.20
N PHE A 46 5.07 2.07 -9.01
CA PHE A 46 4.24 2.50 -10.14
C PHE A 46 3.22 3.55 -9.70
N THR A 47 2.67 4.25 -10.69
CA THR A 47 1.55 5.16 -10.50
C THR A 47 0.28 4.50 -11.03
N GLN A 48 -0.78 4.58 -10.27
CA GLN A 48 -2.08 4.07 -10.67
C GLN A 48 -3.15 5.12 -10.39
N PHE A 49 -4.11 5.27 -11.32
CA PHE A 49 -5.25 6.14 -11.08
C PHE A 49 -6.28 5.41 -10.23
N VAL A 50 -6.65 6.04 -9.11
CA VAL A 50 -7.69 5.54 -8.21
C VAL A 50 -8.75 6.61 -8.11
N ASP A 51 -9.96 6.32 -8.56
CA ASP A 51 -11.07 7.28 -8.62
C ASP A 51 -10.66 8.59 -9.30
N GLY A 52 -9.92 8.49 -10.40
CA GLY A 52 -9.47 9.63 -11.18
C GLY A 52 -8.26 10.37 -10.62
N GLN A 53 -7.70 9.93 -9.51
CA GLN A 53 -6.52 10.56 -8.91
C GLN A 53 -5.28 9.69 -9.10
N PRO A 54 -4.15 10.27 -9.55
CA PRO A 54 -2.90 9.53 -9.64
C PRO A 54 -2.32 9.29 -8.24
N ILE A 55 -2.09 8.05 -7.91
CA ILE A 55 -1.47 7.66 -6.65
C ILE A 55 -0.20 6.87 -6.96
N ASP A 56 0.91 7.30 -6.38
CA ASP A 56 2.17 6.59 -6.49
C ASP A 56 2.21 5.50 -5.40
N PHE A 57 2.49 4.27 -5.84
CA PHE A 57 2.66 3.15 -4.94
C PHE A 57 4.12 2.75 -4.93
N GLU A 58 4.69 2.68 -3.75
CA GLU A 58 6.04 2.18 -3.56
C GLU A 58 5.98 0.82 -2.91
N VAL A 59 6.65 -0.13 -3.52
CA VAL A 59 6.72 -1.50 -3.02
C VAL A 59 8.16 -1.79 -2.62
N GLU A 60 8.33 -2.27 -1.40
CA GLU A 60 9.63 -2.61 -0.86
C GLU A 60 9.65 -4.07 -0.45
N ILE A 61 10.67 -4.80 -0.89
CA ILE A 61 10.92 -6.12 -0.37
C ILE A 61 11.73 -5.95 0.91
N ILE A 62 11.07 -6.20 2.04
CA ILE A 62 11.68 -6.00 3.36
C ILE A 62 12.76 -7.05 3.61
N ARG A 63 12.44 -8.30 3.28
CA ARG A 63 13.38 -9.42 3.44
C ARG A 63 12.87 -10.63 2.69
N VAL A 64 13.78 -11.57 2.44
CA VAL A 64 13.46 -12.90 1.95
C VAL A 64 14.03 -13.89 2.97
N ASP A 65 13.16 -14.73 3.55
CA ASP A 65 13.56 -15.73 4.52
C ASP A 65 14.35 -16.87 3.87
N THR A 66 14.99 -17.68 4.68
CA THR A 66 15.78 -18.83 4.19
C THR A 66 14.94 -19.85 3.45
N ASP A 67 13.66 -19.96 3.76
CA ASP A 67 12.72 -20.83 3.06
C ASP A 67 12.19 -20.20 1.76
N GLY A 68 12.63 -18.98 1.44
CA GLY A 68 12.21 -18.25 0.26
C GLY A 68 10.97 -17.39 0.44
N ARG A 69 10.40 -17.31 1.64
CA ARG A 69 9.24 -16.47 1.89
C ARG A 69 9.62 -14.99 1.78
N ILE A 70 8.91 -14.29 0.89
CA ILE A 70 9.13 -12.86 0.67
C ILE A 70 8.24 -12.07 1.62
N TRP A 71 8.80 -11.05 2.26
CA TRP A 71 8.06 -10.05 3.02
C TRP A 71 8.09 -8.76 2.22
N ALA A 72 6.93 -8.28 1.84
CA ALA A 72 6.79 -7.07 1.03
C ALA A 72 5.90 -6.05 1.73
N ARG A 73 6.25 -4.78 1.55
CA ARG A 73 5.48 -3.65 2.06
C ARG A 73 5.05 -2.77 0.91
N VAL A 74 3.78 -2.40 0.88
CA VAL A 74 3.20 -1.47 -0.09
C VAL A 74 2.84 -0.19 0.64
N GLU A 75 3.25 0.94 0.12
CA GLU A 75 2.91 2.25 0.66
C GLU A 75 2.31 3.11 -0.44
N ALA A 76 1.20 3.78 -0.14
CA ALA A 76 0.66 4.79 -1.02
C ALA A 76 1.34 6.13 -0.75
N ARG A 77 1.95 6.71 -1.77
CA ARG A 77 2.53 8.05 -1.71
C ARG A 77 1.61 9.03 -2.41
N SER A 78 1.14 10.02 -1.69
CA SER A 78 0.22 11.01 -2.20
C SER A 78 0.44 12.33 -1.46
N GLU A 79 0.14 13.44 -2.17
CA GLU A 79 0.17 14.76 -1.56
C GLU A 79 -1.10 15.07 -0.78
N LEU A 80 -2.10 14.18 -0.81
CA LEU A 80 -3.33 14.37 -0.07
C LEU A 80 -3.03 14.49 1.43
N PRO A 81 -3.52 15.54 2.09
CA PRO A 81 -3.29 15.69 3.52
C PRO A 81 -4.04 14.62 4.32
N THR A 82 -3.36 14.05 5.29
CA THR A 82 -3.89 13.03 6.19
C THR A 82 -3.58 13.42 7.63
N PRO A 83 -4.33 12.87 8.63
CA PRO A 83 -4.01 13.15 10.03
C PRO A 83 -2.57 12.77 10.35
N LEU A 84 -1.82 13.68 10.99
CA LEU A 84 -0.42 13.47 11.40
C LEU A 84 0.49 13.06 10.24
N MET A 85 0.11 13.40 9.00
CA MET A 85 0.84 13.01 7.79
C MET A 85 1.04 11.49 7.66
N LEU A 86 0.11 10.71 8.20
CA LEU A 86 0.15 9.27 8.13
C LEU A 86 0.01 8.78 6.69
N ARG A 87 0.78 7.74 6.36
CA ARG A 87 0.70 7.07 5.05
C ARG A 87 0.33 5.62 5.27
N PRO A 88 -0.83 5.17 4.75
CA PRO A 88 -1.23 3.78 4.90
C PRO A 88 -0.24 2.83 4.23
N THR A 89 0.04 1.74 4.91
CA THR A 89 0.88 0.68 4.39
C THR A 89 0.18 -0.66 4.53
N LEU A 90 0.58 -1.61 3.69
CA LEU A 90 0.15 -2.98 3.81
C LEU A 90 1.37 -3.87 3.69
N VAL A 91 1.50 -4.84 4.57
CA VAL A 91 2.56 -5.83 4.52
C VAL A 91 1.93 -7.18 4.17
N PHE A 92 2.54 -7.90 3.24
CA PHE A 92 2.13 -9.26 2.93
C PHE A 92 3.34 -10.16 2.79
N THR A 93 3.11 -11.46 2.96
CA THR A 93 4.13 -12.48 2.69
C THR A 93 3.72 -13.29 1.47
N LYS A 94 4.70 -13.71 0.70
CA LYS A 94 4.49 -14.55 -0.48
C LYS A 94 5.42 -15.75 -0.40
N HIS A 95 4.84 -16.94 -0.48
CA HIS A 95 5.58 -18.20 -0.44
C HIS A 95 5.90 -18.70 -1.85
N ARG A 96 6.91 -19.55 -1.96
CA ARG A 96 7.31 -20.12 -3.24
C ARG A 96 6.22 -20.93 -3.92
N ASP A 97 5.33 -21.53 -3.14
CA ASP A 97 4.20 -22.30 -3.65
C ASP A 97 3.06 -21.42 -4.20
N GLY A 98 3.20 -20.10 -4.11
CA GLY A 98 2.20 -19.17 -4.61
C GLY A 98 1.24 -18.66 -3.55
N MET A 99 1.25 -19.19 -2.35
CA MET A 99 0.38 -18.72 -1.27
C MET A 99 0.85 -17.37 -0.75
N ALA A 100 -0.10 -16.48 -0.47
CA ALA A 100 0.18 -15.15 0.04
C ALA A 100 -0.74 -14.83 1.21
N TYR A 101 -0.21 -14.10 2.19
CA TYR A 101 -0.94 -13.74 3.40
C TYR A 101 -0.69 -12.28 3.73
N VAL A 102 -1.79 -11.52 3.92
CA VAL A 102 -1.69 -10.15 4.40
C VAL A 102 -1.41 -10.17 5.91
N GLN A 103 -0.43 -9.37 6.32
CA GLN A 103 -0.05 -9.24 7.72
C GLN A 103 -0.71 -8.01 8.32
N TYR A 104 -1.43 -8.18 9.40
CA TYR A 104 -2.10 -7.11 10.10
C TYR A 104 -1.38 -6.72 11.38
#